data_04e1f854eb057bbf83a2bce8bae09478
#
_entry.id   04e1f854eb057bbf83a2bce8bae09478
#
_cell.length_a   1.000
_cell.length_b   1.000
_cell.length_c   1.000
_cell.angle_alpha   90.00
_cell.angle_beta   90.00
_cell.angle_gamma   90.00
#
_symmetry.space_group_name_H-M   'P 1'
#
loop_
_entity.id
_entity.type
_entity.pdbx_description
1 polymer ?
#
loop_
_entity_poly.entity_id
_entity_poly.type
_entity_poly.pdbx_seq_one_letter_code
_entity_poly.pdbx_strand_id
1 'polypeptide(L)'
;MPNTKQHQLLKILGLLLLFIVIGTTGYHFIEGFNWVNSFYMTSSTVGFGGGISELSEYGKLFTIFLSIFGVGVVAFVLSFTAEFIFQNPIIRSRKMGKRISGLKNHFVVCGYGRMGKIICQQLQKNHRKFVVVDNNKVKVDKATNAGYIVLEGDCLDDSVLGNTNLKYAKGLVSVLGKEEDNLFVTLSARGASSELFIIAKNSYEFNRKKFLTAGANKALNPYEIAGHSLANMVTRPAVVDFFGIIRQGSEVDWEMDEIKV
;
A
#
# COMPACT_ATOMS: atom_id res chain seq x y z
N MET A 1 13.67 0.62 -11.59
CA MET A 1 13.23 0.86 -12.97
C MET A 1 12.33 2.10 -13.03
N PRO A 2 12.88 3.32 -13.13
CA PRO A 2 12.08 4.56 -13.15
C PRO A 2 11.58 4.96 -14.56
N ASN A 3 12.00 4.27 -15.61
CA ASN A 3 11.89 4.80 -16.98
C ASN A 3 10.56 4.50 -17.73
N THR A 4 9.77 3.53 -17.29
CA THR A 4 8.57 3.12 -18.04
C THR A 4 7.42 4.14 -17.95
N LYS A 5 7.25 4.78 -16.80
CA LYS A 5 6.16 5.75 -16.57
C LYS A 5 6.41 7.11 -17.24
N GLN A 6 7.67 7.57 -17.27
CA GLN A 6 8.04 8.79 -18.00
C GLN A 6 7.85 8.63 -19.51
N HIS A 7 8.20 7.47 -20.06
CA HIS A 7 7.96 7.16 -21.47
C HIS A 7 6.47 7.10 -21.83
N GLN A 8 5.63 6.61 -20.92
CA GLN A 8 4.17 6.61 -21.14
C GLN A 8 3.59 8.02 -21.12
N LEU A 9 4.02 8.87 -20.21
CA LEU A 9 3.59 10.28 -20.15
C LEU A 9 3.99 11.04 -21.41
N LEU A 10 5.23 10.84 -21.88
CA LEU A 10 5.73 11.42 -23.12
C LEU A 10 4.93 10.96 -24.35
N LYS A 11 4.52 9.68 -24.39
CA LYS A 11 3.68 9.15 -25.49
C LYS A 11 2.29 9.80 -25.50
N ILE A 12 1.69 10.05 -24.33
CA ILE A 12 0.37 10.68 -24.21
C ILE A 12 0.44 12.15 -24.61
N LEU A 13 1.46 12.88 -24.14
CA LEU A 13 1.70 14.26 -24.56
C LEU A 13 1.96 14.35 -26.06
N GLY A 14 2.72 13.39 -26.61
CA GLY A 14 2.95 13.29 -28.05
C GLY A 14 1.66 13.04 -28.84
N LEU A 15 0.78 12.17 -28.37
CA LEU A 15 -0.53 11.91 -28.99
C LEU A 15 -1.42 13.15 -29.01
N LEU A 16 -1.47 13.89 -27.90
CA LEU A 16 -2.25 15.12 -27.78
C LEU A 16 -1.70 16.22 -28.68
N LEU A 17 -0.39 16.36 -28.73
CA LEU A 17 0.27 17.33 -29.61
C LEU A 17 0.04 16.98 -31.09
N LEU A 18 0.15 15.71 -31.46
CA LEU A 18 -0.14 15.22 -32.82
C LEU A 18 -1.59 15.52 -33.20
N PHE A 19 -2.53 15.29 -32.31
CA PHE A 19 -3.95 15.60 -32.52
C PHE A 19 -4.20 17.09 -32.76
N ILE A 20 -3.57 17.97 -31.99
CA ILE A 20 -3.64 19.43 -32.18
C ILE A 20 -3.04 19.85 -33.52
N VAL A 21 -1.91 19.28 -33.91
CA VAL A 21 -1.25 19.56 -35.20
C VAL A 21 -2.15 19.14 -36.36
N ILE A 22 -2.72 17.93 -36.30
CA ILE A 22 -3.64 17.44 -37.36
C ILE A 22 -4.88 18.33 -37.48
N GLY A 23 -5.50 18.70 -36.34
CA GLY A 23 -6.67 19.58 -36.34
C GLY A 23 -6.36 20.97 -36.91
N THR A 24 -5.26 21.58 -36.45
CA THR A 24 -4.85 22.91 -36.88
C THR A 24 -4.50 22.94 -38.38
N THR A 25 -3.74 21.99 -38.86
CA THR A 25 -3.39 21.89 -40.28
C THR A 25 -4.62 21.58 -41.11
N GLY A 26 -5.50 20.70 -40.66
CA GLY A 26 -6.74 20.38 -41.37
C GLY A 26 -7.62 21.59 -41.61
N TYR A 27 -7.91 22.40 -40.56
CA TYR A 27 -8.67 23.62 -40.73
C TYR A 27 -7.98 24.68 -41.62
N HIS A 28 -6.65 24.75 -41.53
CA HIS A 28 -5.90 25.68 -42.37
C HIS A 28 -6.07 25.35 -43.86
N PHE A 29 -5.98 24.08 -44.24
CA PHE A 29 -6.06 23.64 -45.64
C PHE A 29 -7.51 23.50 -46.16
N ILE A 30 -8.45 23.08 -45.32
CA ILE A 30 -9.85 22.85 -45.74
C ILE A 30 -10.63 24.16 -45.79
N GLU A 31 -10.47 25.04 -44.78
CA GLU A 31 -11.24 26.29 -44.64
C GLU A 31 -10.45 27.53 -45.08
N GLY A 32 -9.14 27.40 -45.34
CA GLY A 32 -8.29 28.53 -45.66
C GLY A 32 -8.07 29.49 -44.46
N PHE A 33 -8.35 29.07 -43.25
CA PHE A 33 -8.16 29.90 -42.06
C PHE A 33 -6.67 30.21 -41.82
N ASN A 34 -6.41 31.38 -41.23
CA ASN A 34 -5.06 31.65 -40.75
C ASN A 34 -4.71 30.68 -39.57
N TRP A 35 -3.42 30.52 -39.28
CA TRP A 35 -2.92 29.56 -38.28
C TRP A 35 -3.57 29.78 -36.90
N VAL A 36 -3.82 31.01 -36.47
CA VAL A 36 -4.42 31.34 -35.17
C VAL A 36 -5.88 30.87 -35.12
N ASN A 37 -6.67 31.16 -36.16
CA ASN A 37 -8.07 30.73 -36.25
C ASN A 37 -8.18 29.20 -36.37
N SER A 38 -7.28 28.56 -37.12
CA SER A 38 -7.21 27.10 -37.22
C SER A 38 -6.92 26.43 -35.88
N PHE A 39 -5.96 26.96 -35.11
CA PHE A 39 -5.67 26.50 -33.75
C PHE A 39 -6.85 26.74 -32.79
N TYR A 40 -7.49 27.92 -32.86
CA TYR A 40 -8.69 28.22 -32.10
C TYR A 40 -9.83 27.26 -32.40
N MET A 41 -10.10 26.97 -33.67
CA MET A 41 -11.12 26.00 -34.09
C MET A 41 -10.82 24.60 -33.56
N THR A 42 -9.58 24.12 -33.66
CA THR A 42 -9.15 22.84 -33.11
C THR A 42 -9.37 22.76 -31.62
N SER A 43 -8.97 23.81 -30.89
CA SER A 43 -9.08 23.86 -29.42
C SER A 43 -10.56 23.95 -28.98
N SER A 44 -11.40 24.72 -29.66
CA SER A 44 -12.83 24.83 -29.35
C SER A 44 -13.59 23.54 -29.67
N THR A 45 -13.23 22.84 -30.74
CA THR A 45 -13.82 21.53 -31.08
C THR A 45 -13.55 20.47 -30.00
N VAL A 46 -12.34 20.45 -29.45
CA VAL A 46 -11.98 19.54 -28.34
C VAL A 46 -12.62 19.95 -27.02
N GLY A 47 -12.76 21.27 -26.78
CA GLY A 47 -13.29 21.84 -25.54
C GLY A 47 -14.82 21.91 -25.48
N PHE A 48 -15.56 21.33 -26.42
CA PHE A 48 -17.03 21.47 -26.55
C PHE A 48 -17.51 22.94 -26.68
N GLY A 49 -16.62 23.84 -27.04
CA GLY A 49 -16.96 25.25 -27.35
C GLY A 49 -17.43 25.38 -28.77
N GLY A 50 -18.50 26.15 -29.01
CA GLY A 50 -18.95 26.49 -30.37
C GLY A 50 -17.86 27.29 -31.12
N GLY A 51 -17.41 26.73 -32.24
CA GLY A 51 -16.44 27.41 -33.10
C GLY A 51 -17.05 28.54 -33.95
N ILE A 52 -16.27 29.13 -34.87
CA ILE A 52 -16.69 30.12 -35.84
C ILE A 52 -17.82 29.53 -36.70
N SER A 53 -18.87 30.31 -36.93
CA SER A 53 -20.20 29.82 -37.32
C SER A 53 -20.40 29.35 -38.75
N GLU A 54 -19.50 29.62 -39.68
CA GLU A 54 -19.70 29.27 -41.08
C GLU A 54 -18.54 28.38 -41.60
N LEU A 55 -18.76 27.08 -41.57
CA LEU A 55 -17.87 26.10 -42.14
C LEU A 55 -18.43 25.57 -43.47
N SER A 56 -17.53 25.30 -44.43
CA SER A 56 -17.87 24.58 -45.64
C SER A 56 -18.40 23.17 -45.32
N GLU A 57 -19.02 22.49 -46.31
CA GLU A 57 -19.48 21.10 -46.11
C GLU A 57 -18.33 20.14 -45.73
N TYR A 58 -17.15 20.35 -46.32
CA TYR A 58 -15.94 19.56 -45.98
C TYR A 58 -15.43 19.89 -44.57
N GLY A 59 -15.48 21.15 -44.14
CA GLY A 59 -15.10 21.58 -42.80
C GLY A 59 -16.04 21.04 -41.74
N LYS A 60 -17.35 20.96 -42.00
CA LYS A 60 -18.32 20.33 -41.10
C LYS A 60 -18.02 18.86 -40.93
N LEU A 61 -17.77 18.12 -42.04
CA LEU A 61 -17.38 16.68 -41.97
C LEU A 61 -16.09 16.48 -41.17
N PHE A 62 -15.07 17.31 -41.42
CA PHE A 62 -13.82 17.29 -40.70
C PHE A 62 -14.01 17.58 -39.21
N THR A 63 -14.85 18.53 -38.87
CA THR A 63 -15.17 18.87 -37.46
C THR A 63 -15.85 17.70 -36.74
N ILE A 64 -16.82 17.04 -37.40
CA ILE A 64 -17.48 15.85 -36.83
C ILE A 64 -16.46 14.76 -36.54
N PHE A 65 -15.60 14.47 -37.52
CA PHE A 65 -14.55 13.48 -37.35
C PHE A 65 -13.58 13.84 -36.22
N LEU A 66 -13.11 15.08 -36.21
CA LEU A 66 -12.21 15.60 -35.17
C LEU A 66 -12.85 15.56 -33.78
N SER A 67 -14.15 15.85 -33.67
CA SER A 67 -14.88 15.80 -32.40
C SER A 67 -14.97 14.40 -31.83
N ILE A 68 -15.32 13.41 -32.66
CA ILE A 68 -15.41 11.99 -32.22
C ILE A 68 -14.06 11.49 -31.73
N PHE A 69 -12.99 11.72 -32.47
CA PHE A 69 -11.65 11.30 -32.08
C PHE A 69 -11.11 12.14 -30.91
N GLY A 70 -11.40 13.44 -30.87
CA GLY A 70 -11.00 14.36 -29.81
C GLY A 70 -11.54 13.96 -28.46
N VAL A 71 -12.83 13.62 -28.39
CA VAL A 71 -13.46 13.11 -27.14
C VAL A 71 -12.76 11.83 -26.67
N GLY A 72 -12.44 10.91 -27.60
CA GLY A 72 -11.71 9.69 -27.29
C GLY A 72 -10.31 9.96 -26.70
N VAL A 73 -9.57 10.89 -27.30
CA VAL A 73 -8.24 11.29 -26.82
C VAL A 73 -8.31 11.93 -25.43
N VAL A 74 -9.26 12.86 -25.23
CA VAL A 74 -9.44 13.51 -23.92
C VAL A 74 -9.85 12.51 -22.85
N ALA A 75 -10.80 11.62 -23.13
CA ALA A 75 -11.22 10.56 -22.19
C ALA A 75 -10.05 9.63 -21.83
N PHE A 76 -9.22 9.28 -22.80
CA PHE A 76 -8.02 8.46 -22.60
C PHE A 76 -7.01 9.18 -21.69
N VAL A 77 -6.71 10.45 -21.96
CA VAL A 77 -5.79 11.28 -21.14
C VAL A 77 -6.31 11.40 -19.70
N LEU A 78 -7.60 11.68 -19.52
CA LEU A 78 -8.21 11.80 -18.19
C LEU A 78 -8.14 10.48 -17.42
N SER A 79 -8.48 9.35 -18.06
CA SER A 79 -8.41 8.02 -17.45
C SER A 79 -6.99 7.69 -17.00
N PHE A 80 -5.99 7.94 -17.85
CA PHE A 80 -4.60 7.69 -17.52
C PHE A 80 -4.08 8.62 -16.41
N THR A 81 -4.49 9.89 -16.43
CA THR A 81 -4.11 10.86 -15.39
C THR A 81 -4.71 10.48 -14.05
N ALA A 82 -5.98 10.05 -14.04
CA ALA A 82 -6.63 9.55 -12.83
C ALA A 82 -5.87 8.33 -12.25
N GLU A 83 -5.55 7.35 -13.09
CA GLU A 83 -4.79 6.18 -12.67
C GLU A 83 -3.40 6.56 -12.11
N PHE A 84 -2.70 7.51 -12.76
CA PHE A 84 -1.41 8.02 -12.30
C PHE A 84 -1.51 8.70 -10.92
N ILE A 85 -2.54 9.50 -10.68
CA ILE A 85 -2.77 10.19 -9.41
C ILE A 85 -3.10 9.17 -8.30
N PHE A 86 -4.00 8.21 -8.56
CA PHE A 86 -4.39 7.20 -7.59
C PHE A 86 -3.27 6.22 -7.25
N GLN A 87 -2.36 5.94 -8.19
CA GLN A 87 -1.22 5.05 -7.97
C GLN A 87 0.02 5.78 -7.43
N ASN A 88 -0.03 7.12 -7.25
CA ASN A 88 1.15 7.87 -6.82
C ASN A 88 1.47 7.59 -5.34
N PRO A 89 2.61 6.94 -5.03
CA PRO A 89 2.97 6.56 -3.66
C PRO A 89 3.14 7.77 -2.74
N ILE A 90 3.50 8.94 -3.29
CA ILE A 90 3.73 10.16 -2.50
C ILE A 90 2.41 10.70 -1.92
N ILE A 91 1.32 10.69 -2.70
CA ILE A 91 0.01 11.15 -2.23
C ILE A 91 -0.56 10.17 -1.21
N ARG A 92 -0.38 8.87 -1.46
CA ARG A 92 -0.80 7.79 -0.58
C ARG A 92 -0.05 7.83 0.76
N SER A 93 1.27 8.04 0.74
CA SER A 93 2.10 8.10 1.95
C SER A 93 1.79 9.32 2.82
N ARG A 94 1.55 10.51 2.23
CA ARG A 94 1.15 11.71 2.98
C ARG A 94 -0.19 11.56 3.69
N LYS A 95 -1.19 10.96 3.03
CA LYS A 95 -2.50 10.69 3.63
C LYS A 95 -2.40 9.63 4.72
N MET A 96 -1.55 8.63 4.53
CA MET A 96 -1.32 7.57 5.50
C MET A 96 -0.52 8.09 6.70
N GLY A 97 0.51 8.93 6.49
CA GLY A 97 1.28 9.59 7.56
C GLY A 97 0.39 10.39 8.51
N LYS A 98 -0.57 11.17 8.02
CA LYS A 98 -1.56 11.88 8.85
C LYS A 98 -2.46 10.93 9.67
N ARG A 99 -2.82 9.77 9.11
CA ARG A 99 -3.61 8.76 9.86
C ARG A 99 -2.79 8.11 10.96
N ILE A 100 -1.50 7.82 10.68
CA ILE A 100 -0.59 7.18 11.64
C ILE A 100 -0.21 8.15 12.77
N SER A 101 0.07 9.43 12.47
CA SER A 101 0.45 10.42 13.48
C SER A 101 -0.63 10.67 14.54
N GLY A 102 -1.90 10.40 14.23
CA GLY A 102 -3.01 10.47 15.19
C GLY A 102 -3.23 9.18 15.99
N LEU A 103 -2.52 8.09 15.71
CA LEU A 103 -2.71 6.82 16.42
C LEU A 103 -2.03 6.85 17.79
N LYS A 104 -2.74 6.34 18.80
CA LYS A 104 -2.24 6.05 20.14
C LYS A 104 -2.73 4.68 20.59
N ASN A 105 -2.00 4.01 21.46
CA ASN A 105 -2.33 2.67 21.95
C ASN A 105 -2.53 1.65 20.83
N HIS A 106 -1.75 1.76 19.74
CA HIS A 106 -1.79 0.88 18.59
C HIS A 106 -0.60 -0.09 18.61
N PHE A 107 -0.67 -1.10 17.77
CA PHE A 107 0.42 -2.04 17.54
C PHE A 107 1.13 -1.75 16.23
N VAL A 108 2.42 -2.03 16.16
CA VAL A 108 3.22 -1.97 14.94
C VAL A 108 3.59 -3.39 14.53
N VAL A 109 3.28 -3.79 13.30
CA VAL A 109 3.60 -5.10 12.74
C VAL A 109 4.64 -4.92 11.65
N CYS A 110 5.87 -5.31 11.93
CA CYS A 110 7.00 -5.27 10.99
C CYS A 110 7.05 -6.56 10.17
N GLY A 111 6.67 -6.46 8.90
CA GLY A 111 6.59 -7.55 7.94
C GLY A 111 5.19 -8.11 7.73
N TYR A 112 4.68 -8.02 6.49
CA TYR A 112 3.40 -8.59 6.05
C TYR A 112 3.61 -9.86 5.23
N GLY A 113 4.42 -10.78 5.81
CA GLY A 113 4.59 -12.14 5.33
C GLY A 113 3.46 -13.06 5.80
N ARG A 114 3.69 -14.39 5.73
CA ARG A 114 2.74 -15.41 6.20
C ARG A 114 2.29 -15.18 7.65
N MET A 115 3.25 -14.95 8.54
CA MET A 115 2.97 -14.72 9.96
C MET A 115 2.35 -13.34 10.21
N GLY A 116 2.90 -12.27 9.62
CA GLY A 116 2.36 -10.92 9.75
C GLY A 116 0.90 -10.83 9.32
N LYS A 117 0.52 -11.54 8.23
CA LYS A 117 -0.87 -11.62 7.79
C LYS A 117 -1.79 -12.20 8.86
N ILE A 118 -1.38 -13.31 9.49
CA ILE A 118 -2.16 -13.97 10.55
C ILE A 118 -2.29 -13.04 11.77
N ILE A 119 -1.19 -12.39 12.18
CA ILE A 119 -1.18 -11.43 13.29
C ILE A 119 -2.15 -10.27 13.01
N CYS A 120 -2.08 -9.67 11.82
CA CYS A 120 -2.99 -8.59 11.44
C CYS A 120 -4.46 -9.01 11.45
N GLN A 121 -4.78 -10.22 10.99
CA GLN A 121 -6.13 -10.77 11.03
C GLN A 121 -6.63 -10.92 12.47
N GLN A 122 -5.79 -11.41 13.38
CA GLN A 122 -6.15 -11.55 14.80
C GLN A 122 -6.30 -10.20 15.49
N LEU A 123 -5.40 -9.24 15.22
CA LEU A 123 -5.52 -7.88 15.74
C LEU A 123 -6.81 -7.20 15.26
N GLN A 124 -7.19 -7.42 13.99
CA GLN A 124 -8.44 -6.91 13.44
C GLN A 124 -9.66 -7.57 14.10
N LYS A 125 -9.66 -8.90 14.25
CA LYS A 125 -10.74 -9.63 14.92
C LYS A 125 -10.94 -9.14 16.37
N ASN A 126 -9.86 -8.79 17.05
CA ASN A 126 -9.88 -8.27 18.40
C ASN A 126 -10.03 -6.72 18.45
N HIS A 127 -10.44 -6.09 17.36
CA HIS A 127 -10.67 -4.64 17.25
C HIS A 127 -9.48 -3.78 17.71
N ARG A 128 -8.23 -4.30 17.60
CA ARG A 128 -7.02 -3.56 17.96
C ARG A 128 -6.55 -2.69 16.81
N LYS A 129 -6.18 -1.44 17.11
CA LYS A 129 -5.58 -0.54 16.12
C LYS A 129 -4.15 -0.97 15.85
N PHE A 130 -3.74 -1.03 14.59
CA PHE A 130 -2.37 -1.38 14.22
C PHE A 130 -1.93 -0.72 12.92
N VAL A 131 -0.62 -0.66 12.74
CA VAL A 131 0.08 -0.22 11.52
C VAL A 131 0.93 -1.38 11.03
N VAL A 132 0.87 -1.65 9.74
CA VAL A 132 1.73 -2.64 9.08
C VAL A 132 2.87 -1.90 8.37
N VAL A 133 4.10 -2.42 8.48
CA VAL A 133 5.26 -1.93 7.74
C VAL A 133 5.82 -3.06 6.90
N ASP A 134 5.97 -2.86 5.59
CA ASP A 134 6.64 -3.80 4.68
C ASP A 134 7.23 -3.01 3.50
N ASN A 135 8.41 -3.42 3.02
CA ASN A 135 9.09 -2.80 1.87
C ASN A 135 8.68 -3.39 0.52
N ASN A 136 7.97 -4.50 0.51
CA ASN A 136 7.51 -5.16 -0.70
C ASN A 136 6.15 -4.60 -1.15
N LYS A 137 6.15 -3.92 -2.28
CA LYS A 137 4.96 -3.26 -2.83
C LYS A 137 3.75 -4.19 -2.99
N VAL A 138 3.96 -5.43 -3.44
CA VAL A 138 2.87 -6.40 -3.61
C VAL A 138 2.21 -6.74 -2.27
N LYS A 139 3.01 -6.87 -1.19
CA LYS A 139 2.49 -7.11 0.16
C LYS A 139 1.79 -5.87 0.73
N VAL A 140 2.37 -4.69 0.51
CA VAL A 140 1.76 -3.40 0.87
C VAL A 140 0.39 -3.23 0.22
N ASP A 141 0.28 -3.53 -1.07
CA ASP A 141 -1.00 -3.45 -1.79
C ASP A 141 -2.02 -4.45 -1.25
N LYS A 142 -1.60 -5.70 -0.97
CA LYS A 142 -2.47 -6.73 -0.35
C LYS A 142 -2.99 -6.29 1.03
N ALA A 143 -2.11 -5.75 1.88
CA ALA A 143 -2.49 -5.28 3.20
C ALA A 143 -3.43 -4.06 3.14
N THR A 144 -3.19 -3.16 2.19
CA THR A 144 -4.07 -2.00 1.98
C THR A 144 -5.44 -2.39 1.45
N ASN A 145 -5.50 -3.35 0.53
CA ASN A 145 -6.77 -3.86 0.00
C ASN A 145 -7.57 -4.62 1.08
N ALA A 146 -6.90 -5.15 2.10
CA ALA A 146 -7.54 -5.70 3.30
C ALA A 146 -8.05 -4.61 4.27
N GLY A 147 -7.89 -3.32 3.94
CA GLY A 147 -8.36 -2.19 4.76
C GLY A 147 -7.41 -1.76 5.88
N TYR A 148 -6.18 -2.29 5.93
CA TYR A 148 -5.22 -1.97 6.99
C TYR A 148 -4.53 -0.62 6.78
N ILE A 149 -4.04 -0.04 7.87
CA ILE A 149 -3.15 1.11 7.84
C ILE A 149 -1.75 0.58 7.55
N VAL A 150 -1.17 0.95 6.40
CA VAL A 150 0.10 0.41 5.93
C VAL A 150 1.09 1.53 5.66
N LEU A 151 2.31 1.37 6.14
CA LEU A 151 3.45 2.19 5.80
C LEU A 151 4.38 1.40 4.87
N GLU A 152 4.55 1.86 3.64
CA GLU A 152 5.51 1.29 2.70
C GLU A 152 6.91 1.79 3.07
N GLY A 153 7.81 0.89 3.46
CA GLY A 153 9.18 1.22 3.81
C GLY A 153 9.93 0.05 4.43
N ASP A 154 11.23 0.25 4.63
CA ASP A 154 12.07 -0.73 5.28
C ASP A 154 12.04 -0.53 6.80
N CYS A 155 11.71 -1.58 7.54
CA CYS A 155 11.72 -1.55 9.01
C CYS A 155 13.13 -1.36 9.60
N LEU A 156 14.18 -1.54 8.80
CA LEU A 156 15.57 -1.30 9.21
C LEU A 156 15.93 0.19 9.18
N ASP A 157 15.09 1.03 8.59
CA ASP A 157 15.25 2.48 8.58
C ASP A 157 14.53 3.09 9.79
N ASP A 158 15.31 3.71 10.70
CA ASP A 158 14.78 4.36 11.89
C ASP A 158 13.76 5.46 11.59
N SER A 159 13.89 6.13 10.44
CA SER A 159 12.91 7.12 9.98
C SER A 159 11.56 6.49 9.66
N VAL A 160 11.56 5.30 9.08
CA VAL A 160 10.35 4.52 8.77
C VAL A 160 9.69 4.05 10.07
N LEU A 161 10.47 3.52 11.02
CA LEU A 161 9.95 3.14 12.33
C LEU A 161 9.40 4.36 13.10
N GLY A 162 10.07 5.49 13.08
CA GLY A 162 9.60 6.74 13.67
C GLY A 162 8.25 7.19 13.10
N ASN A 163 8.06 7.03 11.78
CA ASN A 163 6.81 7.35 11.10
C ASN A 163 5.63 6.42 11.47
N THR A 164 5.85 5.32 12.20
CA THR A 164 4.79 4.50 12.78
C THR A 164 4.19 5.07 14.06
N ASN A 165 4.65 6.23 14.50
CA ASN A 165 4.31 6.85 15.79
C ASN A 165 4.64 5.94 16.99
N LEU A 166 5.82 5.29 16.93
CA LEU A 166 6.26 4.23 17.83
C LEU A 166 6.23 4.66 19.31
N LYS A 167 6.53 5.91 19.58
CA LYS A 167 6.52 6.50 20.94
C LYS A 167 5.16 6.34 21.66
N TYR A 168 4.07 6.29 20.89
CA TYR A 168 2.71 6.15 21.41
C TYR A 168 2.10 4.78 21.11
N ALA A 169 2.91 3.85 20.59
CA ALA A 169 2.48 2.48 20.36
C ALA A 169 2.42 1.69 21.67
N LYS A 170 1.48 0.76 21.77
CA LYS A 170 1.36 -0.19 22.88
C LYS A 170 2.36 -1.34 22.73
N GLY A 171 2.67 -1.73 21.49
CA GLY A 171 3.59 -2.82 21.23
C GLY A 171 4.03 -2.91 19.79
N LEU A 172 5.13 -3.63 19.56
CA LEU A 172 5.68 -3.93 18.26
C LEU A 172 5.89 -5.44 18.11
N VAL A 173 5.53 -5.96 16.94
CA VAL A 173 5.77 -7.36 16.58
C VAL A 173 6.64 -7.38 15.34
N SER A 174 7.89 -7.91 15.47
CA SER A 174 8.82 -8.06 14.36
C SER A 174 8.81 -9.49 13.83
N VAL A 175 8.37 -9.66 12.56
CA VAL A 175 8.21 -10.96 11.89
C VAL A 175 8.75 -10.92 10.47
N LEU A 176 9.88 -10.26 10.29
CA LEU A 176 10.62 -10.19 9.04
C LEU A 176 11.17 -11.54 8.62
N GLY A 177 11.62 -11.64 7.37
CA GLY A 177 12.15 -12.87 6.78
C GLY A 177 13.41 -13.37 7.47
N LYS A 178 14.34 -12.46 7.70
CA LYS A 178 15.65 -12.75 8.27
C LYS A 178 15.64 -12.52 9.78
N GLU A 179 16.40 -13.33 10.51
CA GLU A 179 16.50 -13.24 11.97
C GLU A 179 17.26 -11.99 12.41
N GLU A 180 18.35 -11.68 11.73
CA GLU A 180 19.16 -10.50 11.96
C GLU A 180 18.37 -9.20 11.81
N ASP A 181 17.45 -9.14 10.83
CA ASP A 181 16.58 -7.99 10.61
C ASP A 181 15.62 -7.81 11.80
N ASN A 182 15.06 -8.91 12.33
CA ASN A 182 14.20 -8.85 13.51
C ASN A 182 14.97 -8.39 14.76
N LEU A 183 16.22 -8.80 14.90
CA LEU A 183 17.08 -8.35 16.00
C LEU A 183 17.38 -6.86 15.90
N PHE A 184 17.72 -6.38 14.70
CA PHE A 184 17.99 -4.96 14.44
C PHE A 184 16.74 -4.10 14.73
N VAL A 185 15.58 -4.48 14.22
CA VAL A 185 14.31 -3.79 14.51
C VAL A 185 14.03 -3.76 16.01
N THR A 186 14.35 -4.82 16.74
CA THR A 186 14.19 -4.87 18.20
C THR A 186 15.06 -3.84 18.90
N LEU A 187 16.33 -3.70 18.49
CA LEU A 187 17.26 -2.71 19.03
C LEU A 187 16.77 -1.28 18.73
N SER A 188 16.45 -0.98 17.49
CA SER A 188 15.95 0.35 17.07
C SER A 188 14.65 0.70 17.81
N ALA A 189 13.72 -0.24 17.92
CA ALA A 189 12.45 -0.01 18.59
C ALA A 189 12.63 0.24 20.11
N ARG A 190 13.53 -0.50 20.75
CA ARG A 190 13.86 -0.30 22.18
C ARG A 190 14.57 1.04 22.40
N GLY A 191 15.48 1.43 21.48
CA GLY A 191 16.13 2.74 21.51
C GLY A 191 15.13 3.90 21.35
N ALA A 192 14.07 3.72 20.57
CA ALA A 192 13.03 4.73 20.35
C ALA A 192 12.04 4.83 21.53
N SER A 193 11.79 3.74 22.27
CA SER A 193 10.84 3.71 23.40
C SER A 193 11.22 2.62 24.41
N SER A 194 11.54 3.04 25.63
CA SER A 194 11.87 2.14 26.76
C SER A 194 10.71 1.27 27.21
N GLU A 195 9.49 1.79 27.12
CA GLU A 195 8.27 1.15 27.64
C GLU A 195 7.53 0.28 26.60
N LEU A 196 8.01 0.28 25.35
CA LEU A 196 7.35 -0.45 24.27
C LEU A 196 7.38 -1.97 24.51
N PHE A 197 6.23 -2.64 24.42
CA PHE A 197 6.16 -4.09 24.47
C PHE A 197 6.58 -4.70 23.12
N ILE A 198 7.75 -5.35 23.08
CA ILE A 198 8.36 -5.84 21.85
C ILE A 198 8.33 -7.38 21.83
N ILE A 199 7.70 -7.92 20.77
CA ILE A 199 7.75 -9.35 20.44
C ILE A 199 8.54 -9.51 19.14
N ALA A 200 9.54 -10.38 19.14
CA ALA A 200 10.35 -10.65 17.97
C ALA A 200 10.35 -12.13 17.59
N LYS A 201 10.30 -12.39 16.29
CA LYS A 201 10.51 -13.73 15.77
C LYS A 201 12.00 -14.05 15.76
N ASN A 202 12.43 -15.09 16.45
CA ASN A 202 13.71 -15.74 16.24
C ASN A 202 13.53 -17.03 15.41
N SER A 203 14.61 -17.47 14.76
CA SER A 203 14.63 -18.70 13.96
C SER A 203 15.35 -19.85 14.69
N TYR A 204 16.27 -19.51 15.59
CA TYR A 204 17.08 -20.46 16.35
C TYR A 204 16.96 -20.18 17.84
N GLU A 205 16.68 -21.23 18.66
CA GLU A 205 16.48 -21.07 20.10
C GLU A 205 17.72 -20.50 20.81
N PHE A 206 18.92 -20.88 20.36
CA PHE A 206 20.18 -20.36 20.94
C PHE A 206 20.35 -18.84 20.79
N ASN A 207 19.63 -18.19 19.87
CA ASN A 207 19.64 -16.75 19.71
C ASN A 207 18.59 -16.02 20.58
N ARG A 208 17.66 -16.73 21.20
CA ARG A 208 16.59 -16.14 22.03
C ARG A 208 17.13 -15.17 23.08
N LYS A 209 18.21 -15.55 23.77
CA LYS A 209 18.86 -14.69 24.78
C LYS A 209 19.34 -13.36 24.19
N LYS A 210 19.83 -13.37 22.94
CA LYS A 210 20.29 -12.14 22.24
C LYS A 210 19.13 -11.18 22.01
N PHE A 211 17.96 -11.66 21.63
CA PHE A 211 16.76 -10.85 21.45
C PHE A 211 16.30 -10.23 22.77
N LEU A 212 16.32 -10.99 23.86
CA LEU A 212 15.97 -10.45 25.18
C LEU A 212 16.97 -9.38 25.62
N THR A 213 18.26 -9.62 25.43
CA THR A 213 19.33 -8.62 25.70
C THR A 213 19.18 -7.38 24.82
N ALA A 214 18.74 -7.53 23.57
CA ALA A 214 18.47 -6.42 22.66
C ALA A 214 17.21 -5.61 23.05
N GLY A 215 16.45 -6.06 24.05
CA GLY A 215 15.28 -5.36 24.57
C GLY A 215 13.93 -5.93 24.15
N ALA A 216 13.86 -7.12 23.52
CA ALA A 216 12.60 -7.79 23.32
C ALA A 216 12.00 -8.24 24.66
N ASN A 217 10.70 -8.04 24.86
CA ASN A 217 9.97 -8.62 26.00
C ASN A 217 9.76 -10.12 25.81
N LYS A 218 9.53 -10.54 24.54
CA LYS A 218 9.41 -11.96 24.16
C LYS A 218 10.10 -12.20 22.83
N ALA A 219 10.83 -13.31 22.74
CA ALA A 219 11.35 -13.85 21.49
C ALA A 219 10.80 -15.26 21.29
N LEU A 220 10.20 -15.52 20.13
CA LEU A 220 9.48 -16.76 19.84
C LEU A 220 9.99 -17.38 18.55
N ASN A 221 10.32 -18.68 18.62
CA ASN A 221 10.60 -19.50 17.45
C ASN A 221 9.31 -20.19 16.98
N PRO A 222 8.69 -19.74 15.88
CA PRO A 222 7.44 -20.33 15.41
C PRO A 222 7.60 -21.75 14.89
N TYR A 223 8.78 -22.08 14.41
CA TYR A 223 9.07 -23.45 13.91
C TYR A 223 9.15 -24.46 15.04
N GLU A 224 9.71 -24.06 16.17
CA GLU A 224 9.78 -24.91 17.37
C GLU A 224 8.38 -25.12 17.95
N ILE A 225 7.60 -24.06 18.10
CA ILE A 225 6.21 -24.16 18.57
C ILE A 225 5.39 -25.07 17.65
N ALA A 226 5.50 -24.89 16.34
CA ALA A 226 4.79 -25.71 15.37
C ALA A 226 5.29 -27.15 15.38
N GLY A 227 6.60 -27.35 15.45
CA GLY A 227 7.21 -28.67 15.52
C GLY A 227 6.77 -29.47 16.75
N HIS A 228 6.78 -28.87 17.94
CA HIS A 228 6.25 -29.50 19.15
C HIS A 228 4.75 -29.80 19.03
N SER A 229 3.97 -28.91 18.47
CA SER A 229 2.53 -29.15 18.25
C SER A 229 2.29 -30.32 17.30
N LEU A 230 3.02 -30.41 16.20
CA LEU A 230 2.91 -31.50 15.24
C LEU A 230 3.37 -32.85 15.87
N ALA A 231 4.49 -32.86 16.61
CA ALA A 231 4.96 -34.05 17.32
C ALA A 231 3.93 -34.55 18.33
N ASN A 232 3.29 -33.64 19.08
CA ASN A 232 2.22 -34.01 20.02
C ASN A 232 0.98 -34.55 19.28
N MET A 233 0.61 -34.01 18.12
CA MET A 233 -0.48 -34.56 17.30
C MET A 233 -0.22 -35.99 16.84
N VAL A 234 1.04 -36.33 16.52
CA VAL A 234 1.43 -37.71 16.12
C VAL A 234 1.53 -38.66 17.31
N THR A 235 2.11 -38.19 18.43
CA THR A 235 2.39 -39.05 19.57
C THR A 235 1.24 -39.21 20.56
N ARG A 236 0.35 -38.21 20.62
CA ARG A 236 -0.78 -38.14 21.58
C ARG A 236 -2.05 -37.56 20.92
N PRO A 237 -2.59 -38.18 19.87
CA PRO A 237 -3.68 -37.63 19.10
C PRO A 237 -4.94 -37.32 19.96
N ALA A 238 -5.32 -38.24 20.85
CA ALA A 238 -6.48 -38.11 21.71
C ALA A 238 -6.41 -36.88 22.66
N VAL A 239 -5.20 -36.52 23.11
CA VAL A 239 -5.00 -35.34 23.97
C VAL A 239 -5.16 -34.06 23.16
N VAL A 240 -4.66 -34.03 21.93
CA VAL A 240 -4.75 -32.87 21.04
C VAL A 240 -6.20 -32.68 20.59
N ASP A 241 -6.92 -33.75 20.28
CA ASP A 241 -8.34 -33.69 19.92
C ASP A 241 -9.19 -33.15 21.08
N PHE A 242 -8.90 -33.59 22.31
CA PHE A 242 -9.57 -33.09 23.51
C PHE A 242 -9.40 -31.56 23.70
N PHE A 243 -8.16 -31.05 23.59
CA PHE A 243 -7.88 -29.63 23.64
C PHE A 243 -8.42 -28.87 22.42
N GLY A 244 -8.46 -29.51 21.26
CA GLY A 244 -9.06 -28.98 20.04
C GLY A 244 -10.57 -28.78 20.16
N ILE A 245 -11.28 -29.74 20.79
CA ILE A 245 -12.72 -29.68 21.08
C ILE A 245 -13.01 -28.55 22.07
N ILE A 246 -12.23 -28.43 23.15
CA ILE A 246 -12.37 -27.33 24.10
C ILE A 246 -12.19 -25.97 23.41
N ARG A 247 -11.24 -25.87 22.47
CA ARG A 247 -10.96 -24.62 21.74
C ARG A 247 -11.98 -24.30 20.63
N GLN A 248 -12.63 -25.31 20.03
CA GLN A 248 -13.69 -25.14 19.02
C GLN A 248 -15.10 -25.13 19.62
N GLY A 249 -15.31 -25.79 20.76
CA GLY A 249 -16.62 -25.90 21.41
C GLY A 249 -16.94 -24.75 22.37
N SER A 250 -16.02 -23.85 22.59
CA SER A 250 -16.28 -22.65 23.40
C SER A 250 -16.66 -21.47 22.51
N GLU A 251 -17.94 -21.29 22.22
CA GLU A 251 -18.57 -19.95 22.19
C GLU A 251 -18.51 -19.27 23.58
N VAL A 252 -17.89 -19.91 24.56
CA VAL A 252 -17.52 -19.32 25.84
C VAL A 252 -16.16 -18.66 25.62
N ASP A 253 -16.20 -17.36 25.46
CA ASP A 253 -15.06 -16.43 25.55
C ASP A 253 -14.40 -16.65 26.92
N TRP A 254 -13.43 -17.55 27.03
CA TRP A 254 -12.51 -17.58 28.14
C TRP A 254 -11.59 -16.37 27.96
N GLU A 255 -12.10 -15.17 28.30
CA GLU A 255 -11.24 -14.05 28.65
C GLU A 255 -10.51 -14.47 29.93
N MET A 256 -9.30 -15.02 29.77
CA MET A 256 -8.35 -15.03 30.88
C MET A 256 -7.88 -13.59 31.03
N ASP A 257 -8.57 -12.86 31.90
CA ASP A 257 -8.10 -11.58 32.39
C ASP A 257 -6.77 -11.78 33.10
N GLU A 258 -5.78 -10.99 32.73
CA GLU A 258 -4.51 -10.90 33.44
C GLU A 258 -4.81 -10.33 34.84
N ILE A 259 -4.89 -11.19 35.86
CA ILE A 259 -4.90 -10.72 37.24
C ILE A 259 -3.51 -10.11 37.48
N LYS A 260 -3.46 -8.81 37.58
CA LYS A 260 -2.28 -8.11 38.11
C LYS A 260 -2.17 -8.49 39.58
N VAL A 261 -1.17 -9.34 39.88
CA VAL A 261 -0.67 -9.54 41.25
C VAL A 261 0.29 -8.43 41.60
#